data_6dac22a6b86ce8ba867824940050ad96
#
_entry.id   6dac22a6b86ce8ba867824940050ad96
#
_cell.length_a   1.000
_cell.length_b   1.000
_cell.length_c   1.000
_cell.angle_alpha   90.00
_cell.angle_beta   90.00
_cell.angle_gamma   90.00
#
_symmetry.space_group_name_H-M   'P 1'
#
loop_
_entity.id
_entity.type
_entity.pdbx_description
1 polymer ?
#
loop_
_entity_poly.entity_id
_entity_poly.type
_entity_poly.pdbx_seq_one_letter_code
_entity_poly.pdbx_strand_id
1 'polypeptide(L)'
;WDLAMARQTTFYNAKSAEVSTPTVKNASAIEAAYATGTMERWKSRCPHCGEYHEIQWADIRFEHDEIIVAGKKTYKVRSVCYACPGCGCISTEAEMKRAPARWEADNPAAYEQGTRSFWLNAFVSQWASWESIILKYLNAIGSTRKMQVVYNTCFGELWEDRGDLEDEDSLMARREEYPAELPEGVLVLTAGVDTQDDRMEYEIVGHGHFGET
;
A
#
# COMPACT_ATOMS: atom_id res chain seq x y z
N TRP A 1 13.42 18.14 10.93
CA TRP A 1 14.63 17.35 10.65
C TRP A 1 15.85 18.26 10.58
N ASP A 2 15.83 19.35 9.84
CA ASP A 2 16.94 20.27 9.62
C ASP A 2 17.57 20.81 10.93
N LEU A 3 16.75 21.10 11.93
CA LEU A 3 17.25 21.53 13.26
C LEU A 3 18.02 20.42 13.99
N ALA A 4 17.64 19.17 13.81
CA ALA A 4 18.36 18.04 14.38
C ALA A 4 19.70 17.84 13.66
N MET A 5 19.71 17.95 12.33
CA MET A 5 20.93 17.87 11.52
C MET A 5 21.91 19.00 11.82
N ALA A 6 21.41 20.24 12.00
CA ALA A 6 22.24 21.38 12.35
C ALA A 6 23.01 21.19 13.68
N ARG A 7 22.44 20.43 14.63
CA ARG A 7 23.12 20.13 15.91
C ARG A 7 24.27 19.13 15.77
N GLN A 8 24.39 18.43 14.68
CA GLN A 8 25.40 17.41 14.45
C GLN A 8 26.64 17.95 13.70
N THR A 9 26.61 19.17 13.23
CA THR A 9 27.66 19.77 12.36
C THR A 9 29.02 19.81 13.03
N THR A 10 29.11 19.77 14.36
CA THR A 10 30.37 19.76 15.11
C THR A 10 31.00 18.37 15.23
N PHE A 11 30.28 17.31 14.83
CA PHE A 11 30.79 15.94 14.96
C PHE A 11 31.20 15.40 13.59
N TYR A 12 32.46 15.11 13.42
CA TYR A 12 33.02 14.63 12.14
C TYR A 12 32.49 13.26 11.68
N ASN A 13 32.00 12.46 12.62
CA ASN A 13 31.45 11.11 12.37
C ASN A 13 29.96 11.01 12.69
N ALA A 14 29.24 12.12 12.62
CA ALA A 14 27.80 12.14 12.88
C ALA A 14 27.07 11.19 11.93
N LYS A 15 26.10 10.48 12.49
CA LYS A 15 25.18 9.61 11.74
C LYS A 15 23.77 9.93 12.15
N SER A 16 22.87 10.00 11.18
CA SER A 16 21.46 10.22 11.40
C SER A 16 20.68 9.07 10.81
N ALA A 17 19.62 8.67 11.49
CA ALA A 17 18.70 7.65 11.01
C ALA A 17 17.25 8.10 11.19
N GLU A 18 16.48 8.02 10.13
CA GLU A 18 15.05 8.19 10.13
C GLU A 18 14.39 6.82 10.03
N VAL A 19 13.51 6.50 10.97
CA VAL A 19 12.78 5.23 10.98
C VAL A 19 11.31 5.51 11.20
N SER A 20 10.49 5.09 10.26
CA SER A 20 9.03 5.23 10.36
C SER A 20 8.34 4.17 9.50
N THR A 21 7.09 3.90 9.81
CA THR A 21 6.18 3.23 8.86
C THR A 21 5.69 4.24 7.83
N PRO A 22 5.51 3.84 6.57
CA PRO A 22 4.89 4.70 5.57
C PRO A 22 3.43 4.99 5.96
N THR A 23 2.88 6.05 5.42
CA THR A 23 1.48 6.44 5.65
C THR A 23 0.73 6.48 4.32
N VAL A 24 0.18 7.63 3.94
CA VAL A 24 -0.52 7.82 2.67
C VAL A 24 0.49 8.24 1.62
N LYS A 25 0.33 7.73 0.41
CA LYS A 25 1.16 8.05 -0.75
C LYS A 25 1.17 9.57 -1.02
N ASN A 26 2.32 10.09 -1.38
CA ASN A 26 2.59 11.51 -1.61
C ASN A 26 2.44 12.43 -0.37
N ALA A 27 2.06 11.89 0.79
CA ALA A 27 1.96 12.64 2.05
C ALA A 27 2.85 12.07 3.16
N SER A 28 3.57 11.01 2.89
CA SER A 28 4.42 10.32 3.87
C SER A 28 5.83 10.90 3.88
N ALA A 29 6.27 11.48 4.99
CA ALA A 29 7.63 12.02 5.11
C ALA A 29 8.71 10.97 4.87
N ILE A 30 8.49 9.73 5.33
CA ILE A 30 9.46 8.63 5.13
C ILE A 30 9.54 8.19 3.65
N GLU A 31 8.47 8.37 2.86
CA GLU A 31 8.49 8.13 1.41
C GLU A 31 9.49 9.06 0.73
N ALA A 32 9.38 10.36 1.02
CA ALA A 32 10.29 11.35 0.48
C ALA A 32 11.75 11.09 0.91
N ALA A 33 11.97 10.79 2.18
CA ALA A 33 13.29 10.45 2.69
C ALA A 33 13.86 9.17 2.05
N TYR A 34 13.03 8.13 1.86
CA TYR A 34 13.45 6.90 1.19
C TYR A 34 13.89 7.13 -0.25
N ALA A 35 13.18 7.97 -1.00
CA ALA A 35 13.48 8.27 -2.40
C ALA A 35 14.79 9.04 -2.61
N THR A 36 15.30 9.74 -1.59
CA THR A 36 16.60 10.46 -1.68
C THR A 36 17.82 9.55 -1.49
N GLY A 37 17.63 8.32 -1.03
CA GLY A 37 18.72 7.39 -0.74
C GLY A 37 18.90 6.29 -1.77
N THR A 38 19.55 5.21 -1.35
CA THR A 38 19.89 4.05 -2.18
C THR A 38 18.67 3.19 -2.55
N MET A 39 17.53 3.37 -1.92
CA MET A 39 16.28 2.62 -2.15
C MET A 39 16.49 1.10 -2.06
N GLU A 40 17.18 0.66 -1.02
CA GLU A 40 17.54 -0.75 -0.85
C GLU A 40 16.34 -1.59 -0.43
N ARG A 41 16.19 -2.74 -1.09
CA ARG A 41 15.17 -3.75 -0.84
C ARG A 41 15.79 -5.03 -0.30
N TRP A 42 15.16 -5.64 0.69
CA TRP A 42 15.59 -6.92 1.23
C TRP A 42 15.11 -8.06 0.35
N LYS A 43 16.05 -8.82 -0.23
CA LYS A 43 15.74 -9.96 -1.10
C LYS A 43 16.26 -11.25 -0.47
N SER A 44 15.38 -12.23 -0.37
CA SER A 44 15.68 -13.58 0.14
C SER A 44 15.92 -14.52 -1.03
N ARG A 45 16.89 -15.43 -0.87
CA ARG A 45 17.23 -16.43 -1.88
C ARG A 45 16.18 -17.53 -1.91
N CYS A 46 15.62 -17.80 -3.07
CA CYS A 46 14.74 -18.95 -3.25
C CYS A 46 15.53 -20.25 -3.04
N PRO A 47 15.06 -21.19 -2.17
CA PRO A 47 15.77 -22.47 -1.96
C PRO A 47 15.81 -23.38 -3.20
N HIS A 48 14.91 -23.16 -4.16
CA HIS A 48 14.76 -24.02 -5.34
C HIS A 48 15.54 -23.52 -6.55
N CYS A 49 15.31 -22.29 -6.98
CA CYS A 49 16.00 -21.74 -8.17
C CYS A 49 17.29 -20.99 -7.82
N GLY A 50 17.48 -20.61 -6.56
CA GLY A 50 18.67 -19.86 -6.13
C GLY A 50 18.64 -18.36 -6.41
N GLU A 51 17.61 -17.85 -7.08
CA GLU A 51 17.44 -16.41 -7.35
C GLU A 51 16.96 -15.65 -6.13
N TYR A 52 17.25 -14.35 -6.11
CA TYR A 52 16.91 -13.47 -5.00
C TYR A 52 15.65 -12.67 -5.33
N HIS A 53 14.64 -12.79 -4.48
CA HIS A 53 13.36 -12.08 -4.62
C HIS A 53 12.97 -11.40 -3.31
N GLU A 54 12.28 -10.29 -3.43
CA GLU A 54 11.55 -9.69 -2.32
C GLU A 54 10.34 -10.58 -2.01
N ILE A 55 10.04 -10.80 -0.73
CA ILE A 55 8.82 -11.51 -0.33
C ILE A 55 7.68 -10.49 -0.29
N GLN A 56 6.78 -10.55 -1.24
CA GLN A 56 5.63 -9.66 -1.34
C GLN A 56 4.34 -10.35 -0.93
N TRP A 57 3.32 -9.59 -0.56
CA TRP A 57 2.00 -10.12 -0.27
C TRP A 57 1.42 -10.95 -1.42
N ALA A 58 1.63 -10.50 -2.65
CA ALA A 58 1.18 -11.18 -3.85
C ALA A 58 1.75 -12.61 -4.02
N ASP A 59 2.88 -12.93 -3.39
CA ASP A 59 3.54 -14.22 -3.46
C ASP A 59 3.13 -15.17 -2.33
N ILE A 60 2.41 -14.67 -1.33
CA ILE A 60 1.92 -15.48 -0.21
C ILE A 60 0.66 -16.23 -0.60
N ARG A 61 0.66 -17.53 -0.36
CA ARG A 61 -0.49 -18.43 -0.56
C ARG A 61 -0.92 -18.95 0.79
N PHE A 62 -2.22 -18.91 1.06
CA PHE A 62 -2.75 -19.38 2.34
C PHE A 62 -4.16 -19.93 2.18
N GLU A 63 -4.51 -20.84 3.08
CA GLU A 63 -5.87 -21.33 3.26
C GLU A 63 -6.36 -20.99 4.66
N HIS A 64 -7.62 -20.65 4.77
CA HIS A 64 -8.22 -20.29 6.05
C HIS A 64 -9.66 -20.77 6.15
N ASP A 65 -10.12 -20.97 7.38
CA ASP A 65 -11.51 -21.19 7.71
C ASP A 65 -12.10 -19.99 8.42
N GLU A 66 -13.36 -19.70 8.12
CA GLU A 66 -14.17 -18.81 8.93
C GLU A 66 -14.78 -19.59 10.08
N ILE A 67 -14.54 -19.16 11.30
CA ILE A 67 -15.09 -19.78 12.50
C ILE A 67 -15.84 -18.75 13.33
N ILE A 68 -16.86 -19.19 14.07
CA ILE A 68 -17.59 -18.34 15.00
C ILE A 68 -17.15 -18.67 16.42
N VAL A 69 -16.57 -17.69 17.12
CA VAL A 69 -16.17 -17.81 18.52
C VAL A 69 -16.90 -16.77 19.34
N ALA A 70 -17.66 -17.20 20.34
CA ALA A 70 -18.48 -16.32 21.17
C ALA A 70 -19.40 -15.36 20.36
N GLY A 71 -20.00 -15.87 19.26
CA GLY A 71 -20.89 -15.08 18.39
C GLY A 71 -20.20 -14.09 17.47
N LYS A 72 -18.86 -14.06 17.43
CA LYS A 72 -18.09 -13.21 16.53
C LYS A 72 -17.41 -14.05 15.46
N LYS A 73 -17.47 -13.58 14.21
CA LYS A 73 -16.72 -14.12 13.10
C LYS A 73 -15.22 -13.90 13.33
N THR A 74 -14.46 -14.97 13.22
CA THR A 74 -13.01 -14.95 13.27
C THR A 74 -12.44 -15.95 12.25
N TYR A 75 -11.12 -15.98 12.11
CA TYR A 75 -10.45 -16.77 11.08
C TYR A 75 -9.42 -17.70 11.72
N LYS A 76 -9.24 -18.87 11.11
CA LYS A 76 -8.18 -19.82 11.44
C LYS A 76 -7.39 -20.12 10.17
N VAL A 77 -6.12 -19.78 10.14
CA VAL A 77 -5.22 -20.13 9.03
C VAL A 77 -4.88 -21.60 9.12
N ARG A 78 -5.08 -22.34 8.02
CA ARG A 78 -4.77 -23.77 7.90
C ARG A 78 -3.38 -24.00 7.35
N SER A 79 -3.02 -23.23 6.34
CA SER A 79 -1.71 -23.33 5.70
C SER A 79 -1.27 -21.97 5.21
N VAL A 80 0.04 -21.75 5.18
CA VAL A 80 0.67 -20.58 4.58
C VAL A 80 2.01 -20.98 3.96
N CYS A 81 2.26 -20.50 2.75
CA CYS A 81 3.50 -20.71 2.03
C CYS A 81 3.81 -19.53 1.11
N TYR A 82 5.05 -19.47 0.67
CA TYR A 82 5.55 -18.56 -0.33
C TYR A 82 5.64 -19.25 -1.68
N ALA A 83 5.12 -18.67 -2.73
CA ALA A 83 5.28 -19.12 -4.10
C ALA A 83 6.31 -18.23 -4.80
N CYS A 84 7.44 -18.79 -5.18
CA CYS A 84 8.52 -18.04 -5.81
C CYS A 84 8.07 -17.47 -7.17
N PRO A 85 8.17 -16.14 -7.41
CA PRO A 85 7.76 -15.54 -8.68
C PRO A 85 8.63 -15.98 -9.87
N GLY A 86 9.88 -16.42 -9.62
CA GLY A 86 10.79 -16.88 -10.66
C GLY A 86 10.55 -18.32 -11.10
N CYS A 87 10.33 -19.27 -10.18
CA CYS A 87 10.21 -20.68 -10.53
C CYS A 87 8.86 -21.33 -10.14
N GLY A 88 7.97 -20.62 -9.45
CA GLY A 88 6.68 -21.14 -9.01
C GLY A 88 6.73 -22.16 -7.87
N CYS A 89 7.92 -22.56 -7.41
CA CYS A 89 8.06 -23.50 -6.32
C CYS A 89 7.61 -22.91 -5.00
N ILE A 90 7.05 -23.77 -4.15
CA ILE A 90 6.51 -23.40 -2.85
C ILE A 90 7.55 -23.62 -1.76
N SER A 91 7.69 -22.64 -0.86
CA SER A 91 8.56 -22.72 0.31
C SER A 91 7.79 -22.34 1.58
N THR A 92 8.17 -22.94 2.68
CA THR A 92 7.63 -22.63 4.00
C THR A 92 8.21 -21.33 4.56
N GLU A 93 7.52 -20.73 5.54
CA GLU A 93 8.01 -19.57 6.28
C GLU A 93 9.42 -19.82 6.86
N ALA A 94 9.61 -21.02 7.46
CA ALA A 94 10.88 -21.38 8.10
C ALA A 94 12.03 -21.49 7.10
N GLU A 95 11.79 -21.99 5.89
CA GLU A 95 12.79 -22.07 4.83
C GLU A 95 13.17 -20.67 4.35
N MET A 96 12.18 -19.82 4.07
CA MET A 96 12.43 -18.46 3.57
C MET A 96 13.12 -17.57 4.60
N LYS A 97 12.76 -17.67 5.89
CA LYS A 97 13.39 -16.89 6.96
C LYS A 97 14.81 -17.34 7.31
N ARG A 98 15.19 -18.58 6.98
CA ARG A 98 16.57 -19.08 7.12
C ARG A 98 17.39 -18.93 5.85
N ALA A 99 16.74 -18.66 4.72
CA ALA A 99 17.43 -18.53 3.46
C ALA A 99 18.44 -17.35 3.51
N PRO A 100 19.59 -17.48 2.81
CA PRO A 100 20.48 -16.34 2.62
C PRO A 100 19.72 -15.16 2.02
N ALA A 101 20.00 -13.98 2.51
CA ALA A 101 19.35 -12.78 2.01
C ALA A 101 20.36 -11.62 1.92
N ARG A 102 20.01 -10.59 1.15
CA ARG A 102 20.84 -9.43 0.92
C ARG A 102 20.01 -8.19 0.63
N TRP A 103 20.62 -7.03 0.84
CA TRP A 103 20.11 -5.78 0.36
C TRP A 103 20.51 -5.56 -1.11
N GLU A 104 19.57 -5.13 -1.93
CA GLU A 104 19.84 -4.68 -3.29
C GLU A 104 19.31 -3.28 -3.47
N ALA A 105 20.16 -2.39 -4.00
CA ALA A 105 19.86 -0.98 -4.21
C ALA A 105 19.23 -0.77 -5.59
N ASP A 106 18.07 -0.11 -5.63
CA ASP A 106 17.44 0.34 -6.89
C ASP A 106 18.11 1.65 -7.38
N ASN A 107 18.69 2.43 -6.46
CA ASN A 107 19.44 3.66 -6.76
C ASN A 107 20.87 3.61 -6.21
N PRO A 108 21.79 2.84 -6.80
CA PRO A 108 23.15 2.71 -6.31
C PRO A 108 23.98 4.00 -6.40
N ALA A 109 23.60 4.96 -7.25
CA ALA A 109 24.30 6.24 -7.36
C ALA A 109 24.25 7.05 -6.04
N ALA A 110 23.23 6.85 -5.21
CA ALA A 110 23.13 7.53 -3.91
C ALA A 110 24.17 7.07 -2.88
N TYR A 111 24.89 5.97 -3.11
CA TYR A 111 26.04 5.61 -2.27
C TYR A 111 27.13 6.68 -2.27
N GLU A 112 27.35 7.36 -3.39
CA GLU A 112 28.34 8.44 -3.51
C GLU A 112 27.96 9.66 -2.66
N GLN A 113 26.67 9.85 -2.41
CA GLN A 113 26.13 10.93 -1.57
C GLN A 113 26.14 10.56 -0.07
N GLY A 114 26.51 9.32 0.27
CA GLY A 114 26.53 8.83 1.65
C GLY A 114 25.17 8.60 2.28
N THR A 115 24.07 8.67 1.50
CA THR A 115 22.70 8.47 1.98
C THR A 115 22.22 7.08 1.59
N ARG A 116 21.91 6.27 2.60
CA ARG A 116 21.32 4.95 2.40
C ARG A 116 19.88 4.94 2.86
N SER A 117 19.00 4.30 2.11
CA SER A 117 17.61 4.10 2.50
C SER A 117 17.21 2.64 2.31
N PHE A 118 16.39 2.14 3.23
CA PHE A 118 16.04 0.73 3.33
C PHE A 118 14.53 0.58 3.44
N TRP A 119 14.00 -0.39 2.72
CA TRP A 119 12.62 -0.77 2.86
C TRP A 119 12.52 -2.24 3.29
N LEU A 120 11.64 -2.51 4.25
CA LEU A 120 11.45 -3.83 4.81
C LEU A 120 9.99 -4.05 5.18
N ASN A 121 9.44 -5.22 4.86
CA ASN A 121 8.11 -5.64 5.29
C ASN A 121 8.18 -6.67 6.44
N ALA A 122 7.02 -6.96 7.03
CA ALA A 122 6.96 -7.87 8.18
C ALA A 122 7.17 -9.36 7.82
N PHE A 123 7.11 -9.74 6.54
CA PHE A 123 7.30 -11.15 6.14
C PHE A 123 8.71 -11.67 6.42
N VAL A 124 9.70 -10.79 6.47
CA VAL A 124 11.09 -11.15 6.78
C VAL A 124 11.41 -11.08 8.28
N SER A 125 10.48 -10.57 9.09
CA SER A 125 10.65 -10.45 10.54
C SER A 125 10.71 -11.81 11.22
N GLN A 126 11.68 -11.97 12.13
CA GLN A 126 11.79 -13.19 12.96
C GLN A 126 10.74 -13.24 14.09
N TRP A 127 10.14 -12.10 14.43
CA TRP A 127 9.18 -11.96 15.52
C TRP A 127 7.71 -12.03 15.08
N ALA A 128 7.42 -11.76 13.80
CA ALA A 128 6.08 -11.83 13.25
C ALA A 128 5.93 -13.10 12.41
N SER A 129 5.00 -13.99 12.77
CA SER A 129 4.68 -15.14 11.92
C SER A 129 3.81 -14.71 10.74
N TRP A 130 3.95 -15.39 9.61
CA TRP A 130 3.10 -15.14 8.45
C TRP A 130 1.63 -15.38 8.76
N GLU A 131 1.32 -16.38 9.58
CA GLU A 131 -0.04 -16.60 10.08
C GLU A 131 -0.59 -15.36 10.77
N SER A 132 0.20 -14.71 11.65
CA SER A 132 -0.24 -13.51 12.37
C SER A 132 -0.51 -12.33 11.43
N ILE A 133 0.27 -12.19 10.36
CA ILE A 133 0.09 -11.16 9.33
C ILE A 133 -1.20 -11.41 8.56
N ILE A 134 -1.43 -12.67 8.14
CA ILE A 134 -2.65 -13.08 7.44
C ILE A 134 -3.89 -12.83 8.30
N LEU A 135 -3.85 -13.19 9.58
CA LEU A 135 -4.96 -12.94 10.49
C LEU A 135 -5.27 -11.44 10.65
N LYS A 136 -4.25 -10.58 10.71
CA LYS A 136 -4.45 -9.12 10.70
C LYS A 136 -5.13 -8.66 9.42
N TYR A 137 -4.68 -9.15 8.26
CA TYR A 137 -5.28 -8.84 6.96
C TYR A 137 -6.75 -9.28 6.91
N LEU A 138 -7.06 -10.54 7.24
CA LEU A 138 -8.42 -11.08 7.21
C LEU A 138 -9.36 -10.31 8.15
N ASN A 139 -8.89 -9.94 9.34
CA ASN A 139 -9.66 -9.12 10.29
C ASN A 139 -9.78 -7.64 9.90
N ALA A 140 -9.05 -7.20 8.90
CA ALA A 140 -9.12 -5.85 8.35
C ALA A 140 -10.11 -5.73 7.18
N ILE A 141 -10.51 -6.85 6.55
CA ILE A 141 -11.46 -6.88 5.44
C ILE A 141 -12.76 -6.18 5.85
N GLY A 142 -13.26 -5.31 4.99
CA GLY A 142 -14.46 -4.51 5.25
C GLY A 142 -14.23 -3.25 6.09
N SER A 143 -12.97 -2.91 6.41
CA SER A 143 -12.63 -1.67 7.10
C SER A 143 -11.39 -1.02 6.48
N THR A 144 -11.59 0.04 5.71
CA THR A 144 -10.53 0.83 5.06
C THR A 144 -9.44 1.24 6.04
N ARG A 145 -9.82 1.75 7.21
CA ARG A 145 -8.87 2.18 8.26
C ARG A 145 -7.99 1.02 8.77
N LYS A 146 -8.58 -0.16 9.01
CA LYS A 146 -7.79 -1.33 9.47
C LYS A 146 -6.90 -1.86 8.36
N MET A 147 -7.40 -1.85 7.12
CA MET A 147 -6.63 -2.28 5.95
C MET A 147 -5.41 -1.37 5.73
N GLN A 148 -5.58 -0.05 5.83
CA GLN A 148 -4.48 0.90 5.80
C GLN A 148 -3.41 0.56 6.83
N VAL A 149 -3.80 0.23 8.07
CA VAL A 149 -2.84 -0.18 9.11
C VAL A 149 -2.06 -1.42 8.69
N VAL A 150 -2.70 -2.42 8.08
CA VAL A 150 -2.03 -3.63 7.61
C VAL A 150 -1.03 -3.32 6.50
N TYR A 151 -1.44 -2.53 5.50
CA TYR A 151 -0.55 -2.13 4.41
C TYR A 151 0.67 -1.38 4.93
N ASN A 152 0.46 -0.36 5.76
CA ASN A 152 1.54 0.45 6.29
C ASN A 152 2.47 -0.33 7.24
N THR A 153 1.92 -1.16 8.15
CA THR A 153 2.71 -1.79 9.22
C THR A 153 3.18 -3.20 8.92
N CYS A 154 2.44 -3.97 8.10
CA CYS A 154 2.82 -5.34 7.76
C CYS A 154 3.49 -5.43 6.40
N PHE A 155 2.96 -4.75 5.40
CA PHE A 155 3.53 -4.80 4.05
C PHE A 155 4.61 -3.72 3.85
N GLY A 156 4.66 -2.69 4.71
CA GLY A 156 5.58 -1.56 4.55
C GLY A 156 5.24 -0.69 3.35
N GLU A 157 4.01 -0.78 2.85
CA GLU A 157 3.55 -0.10 1.66
C GLU A 157 2.81 1.19 2.01
N LEU A 158 2.88 2.16 1.10
CA LEU A 158 2.10 3.38 1.17
C LEU A 158 0.63 3.06 0.93
N TRP A 159 -0.24 3.66 1.73
CA TRP A 159 -1.66 3.58 1.48
C TRP A 159 -2.05 4.51 0.34
N GLU A 160 -2.62 3.95 -0.71
CA GLU A 160 -3.33 4.72 -1.73
C GLU A 160 -4.80 4.75 -1.34
N ASP A 161 -5.28 5.94 -1.00
CA ASP A 161 -6.72 6.14 -0.83
C ASP A 161 -7.31 6.12 -2.23
N ARG A 162 -7.75 4.94 -2.63
CA ARG A 162 -8.41 4.78 -3.93
C ARG A 162 -9.82 5.33 -3.90
N GLY A 163 -10.19 6.10 -2.84
CA GLY A 163 -11.56 6.54 -2.60
C GLY A 163 -12.55 5.40 -2.84
N ASP A 164 -13.78 5.52 -2.48
CA ASP A 164 -14.85 4.74 -3.11
C ASP A 164 -14.99 5.26 -4.56
N LEU A 165 -13.99 4.91 -5.41
CA LEU A 165 -14.20 4.98 -6.85
C LEU A 165 -15.32 3.97 -7.10
N GLU A 166 -16.53 4.47 -7.20
CA GLU A 166 -17.60 3.69 -7.81
C GLU A 166 -17.01 3.16 -9.11
N ASP A 167 -17.16 1.86 -9.30
CA ASP A 167 -16.70 1.17 -10.49
C ASP A 167 -17.14 1.97 -11.73
N GLU A 168 -16.21 2.38 -12.56
CA GLU A 168 -16.46 3.20 -13.75
C GLU A 168 -17.56 2.56 -14.62
N ASP A 169 -17.58 1.23 -14.69
CA ASP A 169 -18.62 0.46 -15.39
C ASP A 169 -19.99 0.66 -14.74
N SER A 170 -20.07 0.78 -13.41
CA SER A 170 -21.33 1.01 -12.70
C SER A 170 -21.84 2.44 -12.90
N LEU A 171 -20.95 3.43 -12.97
CA LEU A 171 -21.29 4.81 -13.30
C LEU A 171 -21.73 4.93 -14.77
N MET A 172 -21.02 4.29 -15.68
CA MET A 172 -21.39 4.27 -17.10
C MET A 172 -22.72 3.55 -17.34
N ALA A 173 -23.03 2.50 -16.60
CA ALA A 173 -24.33 1.80 -16.68
C ALA A 173 -25.52 2.66 -16.20
N ARG A 174 -25.26 3.67 -15.37
CA ARG A 174 -26.28 4.63 -14.89
C ARG A 174 -26.45 5.83 -15.80
N ARG A 175 -25.61 5.94 -16.85
CA ARG A 175 -25.69 7.00 -17.83
C ARG A 175 -27.02 6.90 -18.59
N GLU A 176 -27.77 7.98 -18.61
CA GLU A 176 -29.01 8.11 -19.36
C GLU A 176 -28.78 8.91 -20.65
N GLU A 177 -29.48 8.49 -21.71
CA GLU A 177 -29.58 9.27 -22.94
C GLU A 177 -30.99 9.87 -23.01
N TYR A 178 -31.06 11.19 -23.12
CA TYR A 178 -32.32 11.92 -23.23
C TYR A 178 -32.32 12.86 -24.43
N PRO A 179 -33.50 13.05 -25.09
CA PRO A 179 -33.62 13.75 -26.36
C PRO A 179 -33.63 15.27 -26.26
N ALA A 180 -33.58 15.82 -25.05
CA ALA A 180 -33.64 17.27 -24.75
C ALA A 180 -32.34 17.73 -24.06
N GLU A 181 -32.14 19.04 -23.94
CA GLU A 181 -31.02 19.60 -23.20
C GLU A 181 -31.07 19.25 -21.69
N LEU A 182 -32.24 18.95 -21.16
CA LEU A 182 -32.48 18.56 -19.77
C LEU A 182 -33.36 17.33 -19.71
N PRO A 183 -33.08 16.39 -18.78
CA PRO A 183 -33.98 15.28 -18.49
C PRO A 183 -35.34 15.77 -17.98
N GLU A 184 -36.37 15.01 -18.23
CA GLU A 184 -37.71 15.25 -17.64
C GLU A 184 -37.64 15.12 -16.10
N GLY A 185 -38.20 16.11 -15.39
CA GLY A 185 -38.18 16.13 -13.93
C GLY A 185 -37.13 17.04 -13.30
N VAL A 186 -36.19 17.57 -14.05
CA VAL A 186 -35.23 18.57 -13.54
C VAL A 186 -35.93 19.91 -13.30
N LEU A 187 -35.90 20.38 -12.06
CA LEU A 187 -36.54 21.62 -11.62
C LEU A 187 -35.56 22.76 -11.40
N VAL A 188 -34.36 22.45 -10.99
CA VAL A 188 -33.30 23.43 -10.69
C VAL A 188 -31.97 22.92 -11.23
N LEU A 189 -31.18 23.80 -11.81
CA LEU A 189 -29.80 23.55 -12.20
C LEU A 189 -28.85 24.28 -11.27
N THR A 190 -27.80 23.60 -10.87
CA THR A 190 -26.63 24.21 -10.24
C THR A 190 -25.40 23.97 -11.10
N ALA A 191 -24.50 24.94 -11.16
CA ALA A 191 -23.24 24.82 -11.88
C ALA A 191 -22.06 25.13 -10.93
N GLY A 192 -21.12 24.19 -10.85
CA GLY A 192 -19.80 24.40 -10.26
C GLY A 192 -18.78 24.70 -11.35
N VAL A 193 -17.94 25.70 -11.16
CA VAL A 193 -16.87 26.04 -12.11
C VAL A 193 -15.55 26.11 -11.35
N ASP A 194 -14.57 25.36 -11.81
CA ASP A 194 -13.19 25.42 -11.34
C ASP A 194 -12.30 26.00 -12.45
N THR A 195 -11.52 27.02 -12.10
CA THR A 195 -10.61 27.68 -13.03
C THR A 195 -9.18 27.38 -12.64
N GLN A 196 -8.43 26.79 -13.57
CA GLN A 196 -7.00 26.53 -13.45
C GLN A 196 -6.22 27.41 -14.41
N ASP A 197 -4.91 27.43 -14.33
CA ASP A 197 -4.06 28.32 -15.14
C ASP A 197 -4.17 28.05 -16.65
N ASP A 198 -4.48 26.81 -17.04
CA ASP A 198 -4.51 26.35 -18.44
C ASP A 198 -5.88 25.87 -18.92
N ARG A 199 -6.88 25.71 -18.01
CA ARG A 199 -8.21 25.19 -18.33
C ARG A 199 -9.28 25.66 -17.36
N MET A 200 -10.52 25.51 -17.80
CA MET A 200 -11.71 25.71 -17.00
C MET A 200 -12.50 24.40 -17.01
N GLU A 201 -12.78 23.87 -15.84
CA GLU A 201 -13.65 22.69 -15.67
C GLU A 201 -14.98 23.16 -15.10
N TYR A 202 -16.08 22.60 -15.59
CA TYR A 202 -17.40 22.90 -15.06
C TYR A 202 -18.26 21.65 -15.00
N GLU A 203 -19.12 21.60 -13.99
CA GLU A 203 -20.12 20.57 -13.82
C GLU A 203 -21.48 21.21 -13.63
N ILE A 204 -22.49 20.68 -14.32
CA ILE A 204 -23.90 21.12 -14.20
C ILE A 204 -24.70 19.98 -13.61
N VAL A 205 -25.35 20.24 -12.49
CA VAL A 205 -26.17 19.25 -11.77
C VAL A 205 -27.63 19.67 -11.81
N GLY A 206 -28.49 18.75 -12.26
CA GLY A 206 -29.92 18.91 -12.25
C GLY A 206 -30.52 18.35 -10.95
N HIS A 207 -31.47 19.05 -10.36
CA HIS A 207 -32.14 18.65 -9.12
C HIS A 207 -33.64 18.45 -9.37
N GLY A 208 -34.17 17.31 -8.98
CA GLY A 208 -35.58 16.96 -9.03
C GLY A 208 -36.36 17.35 -7.77
N HIS A 209 -37.64 16.99 -7.73
CA HIS A 209 -38.56 17.40 -6.66
C HIS A 209 -38.27 16.78 -5.29
N PHE A 210 -37.67 15.58 -5.26
CA PHE A 210 -37.38 14.85 -4.03
C PHE A 210 -35.85 14.81 -3.70
N GLY A 211 -35.07 15.70 -4.28
CA GLY A 211 -33.61 15.74 -4.06
C GLY A 211 -32.84 14.73 -4.91
N GLU A 212 -33.47 14.19 -5.96
CA GLU A 212 -32.79 13.41 -7.00
C GLU A 212 -31.80 14.34 -7.74
N THR A 213 -30.62 13.82 -8.04
CA THR A 213 -29.56 14.50 -8.81
C THR A 213 -29.09 13.65 -9.95
#